data_2a6cab5fd50cdd5db2c2cd1ce3038a5d
#
_entry.id   2a6cab5fd50cdd5db2c2cd1ce3038a5d
#
_cell.length_a   1.000
_cell.length_b   1.000
_cell.length_c   1.000
_cell.angle_alpha   90.00
_cell.angle_beta   90.00
_cell.angle_gamma   90.00
#
_symmetry.space_group_name_H-M   'P 1'
#
loop_
_entity.id
_entity.type
_entity.pdbx_description
1 polymer ?
#
loop_
_entity_poly.entity_id
_entity_poly.type
_entity_poly.pdbx_seq_one_letter_code
_entity_poly.pdbx_strand_id
1 'polypeptide(L)'
;MRSLHFLSLWLLVPVALCAAPPFDHGPFDQVLQEYVDDQGLVRYAALAKDRAQLDSYVDSLGLYSPESHPDCFPTREHELAYWINAYNAFTLRGVIDAYPIASVKDAFVLSGFFNRQTFVAGGREMTLDHIENKIIRPTYQEPRIHFAVNCAALSCPQLDNRAFTAPDLDAHLERVLTRFAQDPNHVRLQENRLYLSKILDWYGEDFSAWFPTDRPNPEDMPTIVNYLRPYLLPDLAARLTEDIAIEYNEYDWALNEDKETGSPRPAADSP
;
A
#
# COMPACT_ATOMS: atom_id res chain seq x y z
N MET A 1 76.78 20.30 -8.41
CA MET A 1 75.43 20.40 -9.02
C MET A 1 74.47 19.58 -8.15
N ARG A 2 73.59 20.23 -7.35
CA ARG A 2 72.63 19.57 -6.48
C ARG A 2 71.27 19.69 -7.15
N SER A 3 70.70 18.53 -7.58
CA SER A 3 69.37 18.45 -8.16
C SER A 3 68.30 18.55 -7.06
N LEU A 4 67.48 19.58 -7.08
CA LEU A 4 66.26 19.66 -6.28
C LEU A 4 65.14 18.86 -6.96
N HIS A 5 64.64 17.84 -6.27
CA HIS A 5 63.45 17.13 -6.69
C HIS A 5 62.24 17.82 -6.02
N PHE A 6 61.39 18.44 -6.82
CA PHE A 6 60.08 18.94 -6.37
C PHE A 6 59.11 17.78 -6.27
N LEU A 7 58.71 17.46 -5.06
CA LEU A 7 57.59 16.52 -4.77
C LEU A 7 56.31 17.29 -4.91
N SER A 8 55.55 17.08 -6.02
CA SER A 8 54.21 17.63 -6.18
C SER A 8 53.22 16.79 -5.37
N LEU A 9 52.74 17.35 -4.27
CA LEU A 9 51.70 16.76 -3.42
C LEU A 9 50.31 17.04 -4.08
N TRP A 10 49.71 16.03 -4.71
CA TRP A 10 48.35 16.10 -5.23
C TRP A 10 47.38 15.96 -4.06
N LEU A 11 46.72 17.04 -3.67
CA LEU A 11 45.60 17.05 -2.75
C LEU A 11 44.37 16.46 -3.46
N LEU A 12 44.05 15.18 -3.17
CA LEU A 12 42.78 14.59 -3.51
C LEU A 12 41.70 15.28 -2.64
N VAL A 13 40.99 16.22 -3.25
CA VAL A 13 39.77 16.78 -2.68
C VAL A 13 38.69 15.69 -2.87
N PRO A 14 38.08 15.16 -1.77
CA PRO A 14 36.98 14.24 -1.92
C PRO A 14 35.81 15.00 -2.58
N VAL A 15 35.45 14.60 -3.79
CA VAL A 15 34.18 15.00 -4.41
C VAL A 15 33.10 14.30 -3.60
N ALA A 16 32.40 15.08 -2.76
CA ALA A 16 31.17 14.59 -2.14
C ALA A 16 30.20 14.28 -3.28
N LEU A 17 29.98 13.01 -3.56
CA LEU A 17 28.90 12.56 -4.46
C LEU A 17 27.60 12.99 -3.79
N CYS A 18 26.94 14.02 -4.36
CA CYS A 18 25.62 14.41 -3.92
C CYS A 18 24.68 13.26 -4.32
N ALA A 19 24.15 12.52 -3.35
CA ALA A 19 23.16 11.51 -3.59
C ALA A 19 21.94 12.16 -4.27
N ALA A 20 21.32 11.45 -5.21
CA ALA A 20 20.06 11.91 -5.82
C ALA A 20 19.02 12.12 -4.70
N PRO A 21 18.14 13.13 -4.82
CA PRO A 21 17.05 13.27 -3.85
C PRO A 21 16.17 12.01 -3.89
N PRO A 22 15.62 11.58 -2.74
CA PRO A 22 14.65 10.49 -2.71
C PRO A 22 13.45 10.76 -3.65
N PHE A 23 12.86 9.69 -4.16
CA PHE A 23 11.67 9.79 -5.02
C PHE A 23 10.52 10.50 -4.27
N ASP A 24 9.89 11.48 -4.93
CA ASP A 24 8.86 12.33 -4.32
C ASP A 24 7.46 11.73 -4.47
N HIS A 25 6.82 11.41 -3.35
CA HIS A 25 5.44 10.95 -3.28
C HIS A 25 4.42 12.07 -3.03
N GLY A 26 4.85 13.32 -2.88
CA GLY A 26 3.99 14.48 -2.60
C GLY A 26 2.86 14.68 -3.61
N PRO A 27 3.09 14.55 -4.93
CA PRO A 27 2.02 14.64 -5.92
C PRO A 27 0.92 13.60 -5.74
N PHE A 28 1.27 12.36 -5.34
CA PHE A 28 0.29 11.31 -5.06
C PHE A 28 -0.44 11.54 -3.73
N ASP A 29 0.27 12.01 -2.70
CA ASP A 29 -0.32 12.40 -1.43
C ASP A 29 -1.44 13.44 -1.62
N GLN A 30 -1.22 14.44 -2.48
CA GLN A 30 -2.24 15.43 -2.82
C GLN A 30 -3.44 14.82 -3.54
N VAL A 31 -3.24 13.89 -4.50
CA VAL A 31 -4.32 13.14 -5.14
C VAL A 31 -5.15 12.39 -4.11
N LEU A 32 -4.50 11.67 -3.20
CA LEU A 32 -5.18 10.90 -2.16
C LEU A 32 -5.99 11.83 -1.23
N GLN A 33 -5.40 12.92 -0.75
CA GLN A 33 -6.09 13.88 0.12
C GLN A 33 -7.30 14.53 -0.57
N GLU A 34 -7.20 14.78 -1.87
CA GLU A 34 -8.29 15.41 -2.60
C GLU A 34 -9.42 14.44 -2.92
N TYR A 35 -9.12 13.20 -3.36
CA TYR A 35 -10.13 12.31 -3.93
C TYR A 35 -10.50 11.11 -3.04
N VAL A 36 -9.83 10.88 -1.92
CA VAL A 36 -10.11 9.77 -0.99
C VAL A 36 -10.62 10.33 0.33
N ASP A 37 -11.74 9.83 0.81
CA ASP A 37 -12.29 10.24 2.09
C ASP A 37 -11.67 9.47 3.29
N ASP A 38 -12.09 9.81 4.50
CA ASP A 38 -11.58 9.19 5.73
C ASP A 38 -12.03 7.72 5.91
N GLN A 39 -12.93 7.24 5.04
CA GLN A 39 -13.37 5.84 4.99
C GLN A 39 -12.76 5.05 3.84
N GLY A 40 -11.85 5.68 3.07
CA GLY A 40 -11.17 5.05 1.93
C GLY A 40 -12.06 4.94 0.69
N LEU A 41 -13.17 5.68 0.64
CA LEU A 41 -14.00 5.78 -0.54
C LEU A 41 -13.44 6.84 -1.50
N VAL A 42 -13.51 6.55 -2.79
CA VAL A 42 -12.86 7.35 -3.84
C VAL A 42 -13.89 8.06 -4.71
N ARG A 43 -13.69 9.35 -4.95
CA ARG A 43 -14.50 10.15 -5.88
C ARG A 43 -14.05 9.94 -7.33
N TYR A 44 -14.24 8.72 -7.86
CA TYR A 44 -13.76 8.33 -9.19
C TYR A 44 -14.29 9.22 -10.31
N ALA A 45 -15.56 9.64 -10.24
CA ALA A 45 -16.14 10.53 -11.25
C ALA A 45 -15.46 11.90 -11.31
N ALA A 46 -14.99 12.42 -10.18
CA ALA A 46 -14.23 13.67 -10.09
C ALA A 46 -12.79 13.45 -10.57
N LEU A 47 -12.12 12.44 -10.06
CA LEU A 47 -10.75 12.09 -10.43
C LEU A 47 -10.60 11.79 -11.92
N ALA A 48 -11.58 11.13 -12.55
CA ALA A 48 -11.56 10.87 -13.99
C ALA A 48 -11.64 12.15 -14.84
N LYS A 49 -12.27 13.22 -14.31
CA LYS A 49 -12.38 14.53 -14.99
C LYS A 49 -11.12 15.38 -14.77
N ASP A 50 -10.49 15.27 -13.63
CA ASP A 50 -9.30 16.03 -13.25
C ASP A 50 -8.15 15.12 -12.89
N ARG A 51 -7.70 14.36 -13.87
CA ARG A 51 -6.73 13.26 -13.71
C ARG A 51 -5.27 13.69 -13.87
N ALA A 52 -5.01 14.94 -14.27
CA ALA A 52 -3.69 15.38 -14.70
C ALA A 52 -2.58 15.14 -13.65
N GLN A 53 -2.89 15.33 -12.37
CA GLN A 53 -1.92 15.11 -11.29
C GLN A 53 -1.61 13.64 -11.07
N LEU A 54 -2.64 12.76 -11.10
CA LEU A 54 -2.43 11.31 -11.05
C LEU A 54 -1.64 10.82 -12.25
N ASP A 55 -1.97 11.31 -13.45
CA ASP A 55 -1.26 10.95 -14.68
C ASP A 55 0.22 11.34 -14.59
N SER A 56 0.53 12.56 -14.14
CA SER A 56 1.91 13.04 -13.96
C SER A 56 2.68 12.19 -12.93
N TYR A 57 2.03 11.76 -11.85
CA TYR A 57 2.66 10.88 -10.87
C TYR A 57 2.92 9.48 -11.46
N VAL A 58 1.95 8.93 -12.19
CA VAL A 58 2.09 7.64 -12.90
C VAL A 58 3.21 7.70 -13.94
N ASP A 59 3.33 8.81 -14.67
CA ASP A 59 4.43 9.02 -15.61
C ASP A 59 5.79 9.05 -14.89
N SER A 60 5.88 9.65 -13.70
CA SER A 60 7.10 9.63 -12.90
C SER A 60 7.45 8.24 -12.38
N LEU A 61 6.45 7.42 -11.99
CA LEU A 61 6.65 5.99 -11.68
C LEU A 61 7.19 5.24 -12.91
N GLY A 62 6.72 5.61 -14.12
CA GLY A 62 7.19 5.05 -15.38
C GLY A 62 8.67 5.28 -15.64
N LEU A 63 9.21 6.39 -15.17
CA LEU A 63 10.62 6.75 -15.35
C LEU A 63 11.52 6.19 -14.25
N TYR A 64 11.06 6.17 -13.00
CA TYR A 64 11.85 5.82 -11.82
C TYR A 64 11.30 4.58 -11.12
N SER A 65 12.19 3.69 -10.73
CA SER A 65 11.91 2.57 -9.82
C SER A 65 13.14 2.21 -9.00
N PRO A 66 13.01 1.44 -7.91
CA PRO A 66 14.18 0.94 -7.16
C PRO A 66 15.20 0.20 -8.02
N GLU A 67 14.75 -0.52 -9.07
CA GLU A 67 15.65 -1.23 -9.99
C GLU A 67 16.35 -0.29 -10.99
N SER A 68 15.65 0.72 -11.52
CA SER A 68 16.19 1.60 -12.57
C SER A 68 17.02 2.76 -12.01
N HIS A 69 16.69 3.25 -10.83
CA HIS A 69 17.31 4.42 -10.19
C HIS A 69 17.51 4.17 -8.67
N PRO A 70 18.35 3.20 -8.27
CA PRO A 70 18.51 2.82 -6.85
C PRO A 70 18.94 3.97 -5.95
N ASP A 71 19.67 4.96 -6.48
CA ASP A 71 20.10 6.14 -5.71
C ASP A 71 18.94 7.01 -5.22
N CYS A 72 17.76 6.92 -5.83
CA CYS A 72 16.53 7.58 -5.40
C CYS A 72 15.78 6.80 -4.30
N PHE A 73 16.22 5.58 -3.99
CA PHE A 73 15.58 4.66 -3.03
C PHE A 73 16.64 4.07 -2.08
N PRO A 74 17.26 4.91 -1.23
CA PRO A 74 18.47 4.52 -0.49
C PRO A 74 18.25 3.48 0.61
N THR A 75 17.00 3.19 1.00
CA THR A 75 16.68 2.18 2.02
C THR A 75 15.49 1.33 1.62
N ARG A 76 15.34 0.16 2.25
CA ARG A 76 14.21 -0.75 2.10
C ARG A 76 12.86 -0.03 2.26
N GLU A 77 12.77 0.94 3.18
CA GLU A 77 11.55 1.70 3.42
C GLU A 77 11.20 2.60 2.23
N HIS A 78 12.18 3.20 1.56
CA HIS A 78 11.95 3.97 0.32
C HIS A 78 11.42 3.07 -0.79
N GLU A 79 12.01 1.90 -0.96
CA GLU A 79 11.59 0.95 -1.99
C GLU A 79 10.17 0.41 -1.72
N LEU A 80 9.88 0.00 -0.47
CA LEU A 80 8.56 -0.54 -0.11
C LEU A 80 7.47 0.53 -0.20
N ALA A 81 7.74 1.76 0.26
CA ALA A 81 6.81 2.89 0.11
C ALA A 81 6.51 3.17 -1.37
N TYR A 82 7.54 3.14 -2.24
CA TYR A 82 7.37 3.28 -3.68
C TYR A 82 6.42 2.21 -4.24
N TRP A 83 6.64 0.93 -3.93
CA TRP A 83 5.85 -0.15 -4.50
C TRP A 83 4.40 -0.14 -4.00
N ILE A 84 4.15 0.19 -2.73
CA ILE A 84 2.78 0.36 -2.20
C ILE A 84 2.08 1.51 -2.94
N ASN A 85 2.71 2.66 -3.04
CA ASN A 85 2.14 3.82 -3.72
C ASN A 85 1.95 3.57 -5.23
N ALA A 86 2.90 2.89 -5.89
CA ALA A 86 2.78 2.51 -7.30
C ALA A 86 1.57 1.59 -7.53
N TYR A 87 1.40 0.55 -6.70
CA TYR A 87 0.23 -0.34 -6.77
C TYR A 87 -1.08 0.46 -6.65
N ASN A 88 -1.19 1.32 -5.63
CA ASN A 88 -2.39 2.11 -5.39
C ASN A 88 -2.65 3.15 -6.51
N ALA A 89 -1.61 3.84 -6.98
CA ALA A 89 -1.74 4.80 -8.08
C ALA A 89 -2.14 4.11 -9.39
N PHE A 90 -1.56 2.96 -9.71
CA PHE A 90 -1.93 2.17 -10.88
C PHE A 90 -3.35 1.61 -10.77
N THR A 91 -3.79 1.22 -9.57
CA THR A 91 -5.17 0.81 -9.33
C THR A 91 -6.13 1.95 -9.59
N LEU A 92 -5.90 3.15 -9.02
CA LEU A 92 -6.72 4.34 -9.30
C LEU A 92 -6.74 4.69 -10.80
N ARG A 93 -5.56 4.68 -11.43
CA ARG A 93 -5.42 4.96 -12.87
C ARG A 93 -6.20 3.95 -13.69
N GLY A 94 -6.10 2.65 -13.40
CA GLY A 94 -6.81 1.59 -14.10
C GLY A 94 -8.34 1.71 -13.97
N VAL A 95 -8.82 2.10 -12.78
CA VAL A 95 -10.26 2.34 -12.57
C VAL A 95 -10.74 3.53 -13.38
N ILE A 96 -10.06 4.69 -13.34
CA ILE A 96 -10.52 5.87 -14.11
C ILE A 96 -10.39 5.70 -15.62
N ASP A 97 -9.48 4.86 -16.11
CA ASP A 97 -9.37 4.52 -17.53
C ASP A 97 -10.56 3.69 -18.01
N ALA A 98 -11.17 2.89 -17.13
CA ALA A 98 -12.36 2.06 -17.43
C ALA A 98 -13.68 2.69 -16.97
N TYR A 99 -13.62 3.81 -16.26
CA TYR A 99 -14.79 4.42 -15.62
C TYR A 99 -15.81 4.96 -16.66
N PRO A 100 -17.15 4.79 -16.47
CA PRO A 100 -17.78 4.25 -15.27
C PRO A 100 -17.86 2.72 -15.26
N ILE A 101 -17.53 2.10 -14.13
CA ILE A 101 -17.69 0.67 -13.85
C ILE A 101 -18.31 0.46 -12.48
N ALA A 102 -19.03 -0.64 -12.25
CA ALA A 102 -19.57 -0.99 -10.93
C ALA A 102 -18.60 -1.82 -10.10
N SER A 103 -17.62 -2.47 -10.74
CA SER A 103 -16.61 -3.33 -10.13
C SER A 103 -15.37 -3.38 -11.03
N VAL A 104 -14.20 -3.55 -10.44
CA VAL A 104 -12.95 -3.83 -11.20
C VAL A 104 -13.05 -5.13 -12.02
N LYS A 105 -13.98 -6.03 -11.66
CA LYS A 105 -14.27 -7.23 -12.45
C LYS A 105 -14.93 -6.92 -13.80
N ASP A 106 -15.54 -5.77 -13.94
CA ASP A 106 -16.20 -5.33 -15.18
C ASP A 106 -15.22 -4.68 -16.16
N ALA A 107 -14.06 -4.20 -15.66
CA ALA A 107 -13.09 -3.47 -16.48
C ALA A 107 -12.44 -4.32 -17.57
N PHE A 108 -12.28 -5.63 -17.35
CA PHE A 108 -11.66 -6.54 -18.30
C PHE A 108 -12.32 -7.91 -18.25
N VAL A 109 -12.43 -8.55 -19.41
CA VAL A 109 -12.95 -9.92 -19.50
C VAL A 109 -12.10 -10.88 -18.66
N LEU A 110 -12.75 -11.72 -17.85
CA LEU A 110 -12.10 -12.74 -17.01
C LEU A 110 -11.13 -12.19 -15.95
N SER A 111 -11.55 -11.17 -15.18
CA SER A 111 -10.75 -10.60 -14.09
C SER A 111 -9.38 -10.03 -14.52
N GLY A 112 -9.27 -9.58 -15.77
CA GLY A 112 -8.03 -9.11 -16.36
C GLY A 112 -7.46 -7.82 -15.76
N PHE A 113 -8.20 -7.13 -14.89
CA PHE A 113 -7.76 -5.88 -14.25
C PHE A 113 -6.40 -6.06 -13.53
N PHE A 114 -6.24 -7.12 -12.75
CA PHE A 114 -5.00 -7.36 -11.99
C PHE A 114 -3.92 -8.08 -12.81
N ASN A 115 -4.31 -8.96 -13.74
CA ASN A 115 -3.38 -9.90 -14.37
C ASN A 115 -3.04 -9.58 -15.83
N ARG A 116 -3.75 -8.64 -16.47
CA ARG A 116 -3.60 -8.35 -17.91
C ARG A 116 -3.37 -6.87 -18.21
N GLN A 117 -3.96 -5.97 -17.39
CA GLN A 117 -3.67 -4.55 -17.54
C GLN A 117 -2.22 -4.29 -17.11
N THR A 118 -1.44 -3.69 -17.97
CA THR A 118 -0.05 -3.36 -17.69
C THR A 118 0.12 -1.87 -17.43
N PHE A 119 1.07 -1.57 -16.56
CA PHE A 119 1.54 -0.24 -16.21
C PHE A 119 3.06 -0.22 -16.32
N VAL A 120 3.65 0.94 -16.53
CA VAL A 120 5.10 1.07 -16.61
C VAL A 120 5.66 1.56 -15.28
N ALA A 121 6.64 0.81 -14.74
CA ALA A 121 7.43 1.22 -13.59
C ALA A 121 8.93 1.09 -13.93
N GLY A 122 9.67 2.21 -13.86
CA GLY A 122 11.09 2.24 -14.18
C GLY A 122 11.44 1.73 -15.59
N GLY A 123 10.57 2.02 -16.58
CA GLY A 123 10.75 1.58 -17.97
C GLY A 123 10.31 0.13 -18.25
N ARG A 124 9.75 -0.59 -17.29
CA ARG A 124 9.29 -1.99 -17.45
C ARG A 124 7.77 -2.09 -17.31
N GLU A 125 7.14 -2.79 -18.24
CA GLU A 125 5.72 -3.14 -18.13
C GLU A 125 5.51 -4.23 -17.09
N MET A 126 4.53 -4.03 -16.20
CA MET A 126 4.13 -5.00 -15.20
C MET A 126 2.65 -4.85 -14.84
N THR A 127 2.04 -5.93 -14.37
CA THR A 127 0.66 -5.95 -13.88
C THR A 127 0.62 -5.70 -12.39
N LEU A 128 -0.55 -5.38 -11.84
CA LEU A 128 -0.74 -5.27 -10.39
C LEU A 128 -0.39 -6.58 -9.67
N ASP A 129 -0.81 -7.72 -10.23
CA ASP A 129 -0.45 -9.05 -9.72
C ASP A 129 1.07 -9.26 -9.67
N HIS A 130 1.80 -8.80 -10.71
CA HIS A 130 3.27 -8.89 -10.72
C HIS A 130 3.89 -8.04 -9.61
N ILE A 131 3.42 -6.81 -9.42
CA ILE A 131 3.92 -5.91 -8.37
C ILE A 131 3.70 -6.54 -6.99
N GLU A 132 2.49 -7.01 -6.70
CA GLU A 132 2.15 -7.59 -5.42
C GLU A 132 2.86 -8.93 -5.19
N ASN A 133 2.68 -9.90 -6.11
CA ASN A 133 3.05 -11.29 -5.89
C ASN A 133 4.47 -11.66 -6.35
N LYS A 134 5.14 -10.84 -7.17
CA LYS A 134 6.52 -11.10 -7.64
C LYS A 134 7.54 -10.10 -7.10
N ILE A 135 7.09 -8.92 -6.65
CA ILE A 135 7.98 -7.90 -6.10
C ILE A 135 7.73 -7.72 -4.60
N ILE A 136 6.56 -7.22 -4.19
CA ILE A 136 6.35 -6.80 -2.78
C ILE A 136 6.46 -8.00 -1.83
N ARG A 137 5.61 -9.00 -1.99
CA ARG A 137 5.52 -10.14 -1.08
C ARG A 137 6.85 -10.88 -0.90
N PRO A 138 7.52 -11.36 -1.97
CA PRO A 138 8.75 -12.14 -1.81
C PRO A 138 9.95 -11.32 -1.35
N THR A 139 10.02 -10.03 -1.72
CA THR A 139 11.18 -9.18 -1.41
C THR A 139 11.13 -8.64 0.01
N TYR A 140 9.95 -8.17 0.43
CA TYR A 140 9.86 -7.44 1.70
C TYR A 140 9.37 -8.30 2.85
N GLN A 141 8.62 -9.39 2.60
CA GLN A 141 8.12 -10.29 3.64
C GLN A 141 7.46 -9.54 4.80
N GLU A 142 6.65 -8.55 4.46
CA GLU A 142 5.97 -7.63 5.37
C GLU A 142 4.46 -7.85 5.27
N PRO A 143 3.82 -8.59 6.21
CA PRO A 143 2.41 -8.96 6.08
C PRO A 143 1.47 -7.75 6.17
N ARG A 144 1.89 -6.63 6.74
CA ARG A 144 1.07 -5.41 6.83
C ARG A 144 0.79 -4.77 5.47
N ILE A 145 1.50 -5.17 4.40
CA ILE A 145 1.20 -4.68 3.03
C ILE A 145 -0.22 -5.04 2.60
N HIS A 146 -0.77 -6.14 3.11
CA HIS A 146 -2.13 -6.57 2.81
C HIS A 146 -3.21 -5.61 3.34
N PHE A 147 -2.85 -4.66 4.21
CA PHE A 147 -3.71 -3.58 4.70
C PHE A 147 -3.39 -2.21 4.07
N ALA A 148 -2.35 -2.16 3.22
CA ALA A 148 -1.84 -0.94 2.60
C ALA A 148 -2.13 -0.86 1.09
N VAL A 149 -2.17 -2.02 0.39
CA VAL A 149 -2.54 -2.08 -1.02
C VAL A 149 -4.05 -2.21 -1.17
N ASN A 150 -4.63 -1.43 -2.09
CA ASN A 150 -6.08 -1.37 -2.28
C ASN A 150 -6.44 -1.81 -3.71
N CYS A 151 -7.38 -2.76 -3.82
CA CYS A 151 -7.85 -3.32 -5.07
C CYS A 151 -9.11 -2.65 -5.62
N ALA A 152 -9.46 -1.48 -5.12
CA ALA A 152 -10.65 -0.70 -5.51
C ALA A 152 -12.01 -1.40 -5.24
N ALA A 153 -12.08 -2.31 -4.27
CA ALA A 153 -13.32 -2.98 -3.88
C ALA A 153 -13.77 -2.58 -2.47
N LEU A 154 -15.06 -2.62 -2.18
CA LEU A 154 -15.61 -2.29 -0.85
C LEU A 154 -15.07 -3.19 0.27
N SER A 155 -14.78 -4.47 -0.02
CA SER A 155 -14.17 -5.39 0.96
C SER A 155 -12.65 -5.33 1.02
N CYS A 156 -12.00 -4.47 0.24
CA CYS A 156 -10.58 -4.18 0.40
C CYS A 156 -10.33 -3.45 1.73
N PRO A 157 -9.12 -3.55 2.29
CA PRO A 157 -8.69 -2.59 3.31
C PRO A 157 -8.86 -1.16 2.78
N GLN A 158 -9.23 -0.25 3.65
CA GLN A 158 -9.49 1.15 3.27
C GLN A 158 -8.26 1.75 2.58
N LEU A 159 -8.45 2.36 1.40
CA LEU A 159 -7.41 3.16 0.79
C LEU A 159 -7.09 4.34 1.72
N ASP A 160 -5.83 4.47 2.13
CA ASP A 160 -5.44 5.61 2.96
C ASP A 160 -5.42 6.88 2.12
N ASN A 161 -5.89 7.99 2.70
CA ASN A 161 -5.87 9.30 2.05
C ASN A 161 -4.50 10.01 2.14
N ARG A 162 -3.43 9.26 2.47
CA ARG A 162 -2.05 9.71 2.50
C ARG A 162 -1.13 8.72 1.81
N ALA A 163 -0.15 9.23 1.10
CA ALA A 163 0.89 8.41 0.50
C ALA A 163 1.83 7.84 1.57
N PHE A 164 2.32 6.62 1.35
CA PHE A 164 3.36 6.04 2.18
C PHE A 164 4.71 6.71 1.91
N THR A 165 5.46 7.01 2.96
CA THR A 165 6.79 7.62 2.86
C THR A 165 7.79 6.87 3.73
N ALA A 166 9.04 6.81 3.32
CA ALA A 166 10.07 6.06 4.05
C ALA A 166 10.22 6.46 5.52
N PRO A 167 10.23 7.76 5.88
CA PRO A 167 10.38 8.17 7.28
C PRO A 167 9.23 7.74 8.20
N ASP A 168 8.03 7.56 7.66
CA ASP A 168 6.81 7.21 8.41
C ASP A 168 6.28 5.80 8.10
N LEU A 169 6.98 5.01 7.28
CA LEU A 169 6.46 3.77 6.73
C LEU A 169 5.99 2.79 7.81
N ASP A 170 6.81 2.52 8.80
CA ASP A 170 6.48 1.57 9.87
C ASP A 170 5.25 2.01 10.67
N ALA A 171 5.24 3.26 11.11
CA ALA A 171 4.11 3.84 11.83
C ALA A 171 2.83 3.90 10.96
N HIS A 172 2.98 4.13 9.65
CA HIS A 172 1.85 4.15 8.73
C HIS A 172 1.27 2.75 8.53
N LEU A 173 2.11 1.74 8.30
CA LEU A 173 1.67 0.34 8.21
C LEU A 173 0.97 -0.13 9.50
N GLU A 174 1.47 0.29 10.65
CA GLU A 174 0.84 0.00 11.95
C GLU A 174 -0.55 0.66 12.08
N ARG A 175 -0.70 1.90 11.61
CA ARG A 175 -1.99 2.62 11.60
C ARG A 175 -3.04 1.93 10.72
N VAL A 176 -2.68 1.55 9.49
CA VAL A 176 -3.63 0.91 8.57
C VAL A 176 -4.03 -0.48 9.04
N LEU A 177 -3.10 -1.26 9.62
CA LEU A 177 -3.40 -2.52 10.26
C LEU A 177 -4.35 -2.33 11.45
N THR A 178 -4.06 -1.37 12.34
CA THR A 178 -4.91 -1.08 13.51
C THR A 178 -6.33 -0.68 13.07
N ARG A 179 -6.44 0.19 12.08
CA ARG A 179 -7.73 0.61 11.51
C ARG A 179 -8.50 -0.59 10.95
N PHE A 180 -7.85 -1.45 10.17
CA PHE A 180 -8.44 -2.66 9.63
C PHE A 180 -8.92 -3.61 10.73
N ALA A 181 -8.10 -3.86 11.75
CA ALA A 181 -8.41 -4.78 12.84
C ALA A 181 -9.57 -4.30 13.73
N GLN A 182 -9.81 -2.99 13.76
CA GLN A 182 -10.91 -2.37 14.54
C GLN A 182 -12.18 -2.10 13.72
N ASP A 183 -12.12 -2.30 12.40
CA ASP A 183 -13.30 -2.15 11.54
C ASP A 183 -14.20 -3.40 11.62
N PRO A 184 -15.47 -3.28 12.06
CA PRO A 184 -16.39 -4.42 12.15
C PRO A 184 -16.74 -5.04 10.80
N ASN A 185 -16.49 -4.36 9.68
CA ASN A 185 -16.60 -4.94 8.35
C ASN A 185 -15.51 -5.98 8.06
N HIS A 186 -14.35 -5.84 8.70
CA HIS A 186 -13.21 -6.71 8.51
C HIS A 186 -13.00 -7.71 9.64
N VAL A 187 -13.24 -7.29 10.90
CA VAL A 187 -13.06 -8.13 12.09
C VAL A 187 -14.23 -7.90 13.06
N ARG A 188 -15.04 -8.91 13.27
CA ARG A 188 -16.13 -8.82 14.26
C ARG A 188 -16.34 -10.15 14.98
N LEU A 189 -16.69 -10.06 16.25
CA LEU A 189 -17.11 -11.18 17.07
C LEU A 189 -18.62 -11.14 17.26
N GLN A 190 -19.29 -12.17 16.76
CA GLN A 190 -20.73 -12.33 16.94
C GLN A 190 -20.99 -13.69 17.61
N GLU A 191 -21.69 -13.68 18.74
CA GLU A 191 -21.84 -14.87 19.59
C GLU A 191 -20.47 -15.43 19.99
N ASN A 192 -20.13 -16.64 19.56
CA ASN A 192 -18.82 -17.28 19.78
C ASN A 192 -18.09 -17.55 18.46
N ARG A 193 -18.26 -16.68 17.45
CA ARG A 193 -17.62 -16.77 16.13
C ARG A 193 -16.90 -15.48 15.79
N LEU A 194 -15.66 -15.62 15.40
CA LEU A 194 -14.83 -14.54 14.88
C LEU A 194 -14.97 -14.50 13.36
N TYR A 195 -15.64 -13.46 12.87
CA TYR A 195 -15.76 -13.21 11.43
C TYR A 195 -14.58 -12.35 10.98
N LEU A 196 -13.85 -12.84 9.99
CA LEU A 196 -12.66 -12.20 9.46
C LEU A 196 -12.84 -11.84 7.97
N SER A 197 -12.19 -10.78 7.53
CA SER A 197 -12.09 -10.44 6.12
C SER A 197 -11.50 -11.58 5.31
N LYS A 198 -11.98 -11.76 4.08
CA LYS A 198 -11.47 -12.75 3.12
C LYS A 198 -9.99 -12.53 2.75
N ILE A 199 -9.47 -11.33 2.92
CA ILE A 199 -8.03 -11.03 2.77
C ILE A 199 -7.18 -11.90 3.70
N LEU A 200 -7.62 -12.10 4.93
CA LEU A 200 -6.91 -12.91 5.92
C LEU A 200 -6.93 -14.42 5.60
N ASP A 201 -7.91 -14.88 4.83
CA ASP A 201 -7.95 -16.24 4.28
C ASP A 201 -7.00 -16.39 3.08
N TRP A 202 -7.10 -15.49 2.12
CA TRP A 202 -6.30 -15.56 0.90
C TRP A 202 -4.79 -15.43 1.15
N TYR A 203 -4.39 -14.61 2.11
CA TYR A 203 -3.00 -14.32 2.44
C TYR A 203 -2.57 -14.91 3.80
N GLY A 204 -3.33 -15.87 4.34
CA GLY A 204 -3.08 -16.49 5.64
C GLY A 204 -1.66 -17.03 5.83
N GLU A 205 -1.07 -17.55 4.73
CA GLU A 205 0.31 -18.05 4.74
C GLU A 205 1.34 -16.96 5.06
N ASP A 206 1.15 -15.73 4.57
CA ASP A 206 2.07 -14.62 4.82
C ASP A 206 2.08 -14.22 6.30
N PHE A 207 0.91 -14.22 6.95
CA PHE A 207 0.79 -13.95 8.38
C PHE A 207 1.41 -15.03 9.26
N SER A 208 1.49 -16.25 8.75
CA SER A 208 2.14 -17.37 9.45
C SER A 208 3.64 -17.40 9.19
N ALA A 209 4.06 -17.25 7.92
CA ALA A 209 5.46 -17.32 7.51
C ALA A 209 6.29 -16.13 8.02
N TRP A 210 5.68 -14.95 8.11
CA TRP A 210 6.33 -13.70 8.54
C TRP A 210 5.78 -13.18 9.87
N PHE A 211 5.34 -14.12 10.73
CA PHE A 211 4.89 -13.77 12.07
C PHE A 211 6.04 -13.10 12.85
N PRO A 212 5.78 -11.97 13.55
CA PRO A 212 6.82 -11.29 14.32
C PRO A 212 7.48 -12.19 15.35
N THR A 213 8.81 -12.34 15.28
CA THR A 213 9.58 -13.27 16.13
C THR A 213 9.69 -12.81 17.58
N ASP A 214 9.40 -11.55 17.86
CA ASP A 214 9.36 -10.94 19.19
C ASP A 214 8.01 -11.09 19.90
N ARG A 215 7.01 -11.72 19.23
CA ARG A 215 5.66 -11.92 19.78
C ARG A 215 5.42 -13.37 20.15
N PRO A 216 4.67 -13.63 21.26
CA PRO A 216 4.15 -14.96 21.55
C PRO A 216 3.21 -15.43 20.43
N ASN A 217 3.40 -16.66 19.96
CA ASN A 217 2.50 -17.34 19.04
C ASN A 217 2.11 -18.71 19.63
N PRO A 218 1.22 -18.77 20.64
CA PRO A 218 0.77 -20.00 21.23
C PRO A 218 0.11 -20.92 20.21
N GLU A 219 0.41 -22.22 20.26
CA GLU A 219 -0.10 -23.22 19.31
C GLU A 219 -1.59 -23.52 19.49
N ASP A 220 -2.14 -23.22 20.66
CA ASP A 220 -3.52 -23.43 21.05
C ASP A 220 -4.49 -22.38 20.44
N MET A 221 -3.98 -21.33 19.80
CA MET A 221 -4.79 -20.33 19.10
C MET A 221 -4.30 -20.18 17.64
N PRO A 222 -5.22 -20.03 16.66
CA PRO A 222 -4.83 -19.80 15.27
C PRO A 222 -3.88 -18.63 15.10
N THR A 223 -2.82 -18.79 14.31
CA THR A 223 -1.77 -17.77 14.12
C THR A 223 -2.33 -16.42 13.69
N ILE A 224 -3.36 -16.41 12.82
CA ILE A 224 -3.99 -15.17 12.38
C ILE A 224 -4.68 -14.40 13.53
N VAL A 225 -5.24 -15.11 14.50
CA VAL A 225 -5.84 -14.49 15.69
C VAL A 225 -4.75 -13.92 16.59
N ASN A 226 -3.65 -14.66 16.79
CA ASN A 226 -2.49 -14.17 17.53
C ASN A 226 -1.87 -12.95 16.86
N TYR A 227 -1.83 -12.93 15.52
CA TYR A 227 -1.32 -11.79 14.76
C TYR A 227 -2.17 -10.53 14.98
N LEU A 228 -3.50 -10.65 14.91
CA LEU A 228 -4.41 -9.53 15.01
C LEU A 228 -4.65 -9.05 16.45
N ARG A 229 -4.53 -9.93 17.45
CA ARG A 229 -4.92 -9.66 18.83
C ARG A 229 -4.41 -8.34 19.42
N PRO A 230 -3.16 -7.92 19.21
CA PRO A 230 -2.65 -6.64 19.74
C PRO A 230 -3.33 -5.40 19.16
N TYR A 231 -4.00 -5.53 18.02
CA TYR A 231 -4.62 -4.44 17.26
C TYR A 231 -6.14 -4.36 17.46
N LEU A 232 -6.74 -5.41 18.03
CA LEU A 232 -8.18 -5.47 18.27
C LEU A 232 -8.60 -4.49 19.36
N LEU A 233 -9.87 -4.10 19.32
CA LEU A 233 -10.48 -3.40 20.46
C LEU A 233 -10.33 -4.26 21.74
N PRO A 234 -10.00 -3.68 22.89
CA PRO A 234 -9.72 -4.43 24.13
C PRO A 234 -10.84 -5.39 24.53
N ASP A 235 -12.10 -4.99 24.41
CA ASP A 235 -13.27 -5.82 24.73
C ASP A 235 -13.39 -7.03 23.80
N LEU A 236 -13.04 -6.89 22.53
CA LEU A 236 -13.04 -7.99 21.59
C LEU A 236 -11.87 -8.93 21.88
N ALA A 237 -10.67 -8.40 22.07
CA ALA A 237 -9.47 -9.17 22.38
C ALA A 237 -9.61 -10.02 23.66
N ALA A 238 -10.29 -9.48 24.70
CA ALA A 238 -10.55 -10.17 25.97
C ALA A 238 -11.54 -11.35 25.85
N ARG A 239 -12.37 -11.36 24.80
CA ARG A 239 -13.38 -12.41 24.56
C ARG A 239 -12.90 -13.55 23.66
N LEU A 240 -11.71 -13.43 23.07
CA LEU A 240 -11.14 -14.48 22.24
C LEU A 240 -10.63 -15.62 23.11
N THR A 241 -11.12 -16.82 22.85
CA THR A 241 -10.74 -18.08 23.51
C THR A 241 -10.05 -18.99 22.51
N GLU A 242 -9.36 -20.02 23.00
CA GLU A 242 -8.62 -21.01 22.19
C GLU A 242 -9.52 -21.78 21.22
N ASP A 243 -10.78 -21.99 21.59
CA ASP A 243 -11.80 -22.71 20.84
C ASP A 243 -12.68 -21.79 19.97
N ILE A 244 -12.26 -20.55 19.73
CA ILE A 244 -13.02 -19.61 18.91
C ILE A 244 -13.18 -20.12 17.48
N ALA A 245 -14.40 -20.24 17.01
CA ALA A 245 -14.66 -20.59 15.62
C ALA A 245 -14.39 -19.39 14.70
N ILE A 246 -13.63 -19.61 13.62
CA ILE A 246 -13.35 -18.59 12.62
C ILE A 246 -14.24 -18.81 11.40
N GLU A 247 -14.85 -17.74 10.92
CA GLU A 247 -15.54 -17.69 9.63
C GLU A 247 -15.01 -16.51 8.81
N TYR A 248 -14.94 -16.69 7.48
CA TYR A 248 -14.50 -15.62 6.59
C TYR A 248 -15.69 -14.98 5.90
N ASN A 249 -15.72 -13.65 5.88
CA ASN A 249 -16.76 -12.87 5.22
C ASN A 249 -16.78 -13.16 3.71
N GLU A 250 -17.94 -13.03 3.08
CA GLU A 250 -18.00 -12.89 1.64
C GLU A 250 -17.33 -11.61 1.19
N TYR A 251 -16.69 -11.64 0.02
CA TYR A 251 -15.96 -10.50 -0.51
C TYR A 251 -16.82 -9.69 -1.47
N ASP A 252 -17.11 -8.45 -1.10
CA ASP A 252 -17.84 -7.49 -1.93
C ASP A 252 -16.86 -6.80 -2.92
N TRP A 253 -17.02 -7.13 -4.19
CA TRP A 253 -16.25 -6.57 -5.29
C TRP A 253 -16.84 -5.28 -5.86
N ALA A 254 -17.92 -4.74 -5.30
CA ALA A 254 -18.41 -3.44 -5.70
C ALA A 254 -17.33 -2.38 -5.51
N LEU A 255 -17.28 -1.43 -6.43
CA LEU A 255 -16.27 -0.36 -6.41
C LEU A 255 -16.37 0.45 -5.11
N ASN A 256 -15.23 0.74 -4.48
CA ASN A 256 -15.13 1.61 -3.29
C ASN A 256 -15.33 3.09 -3.67
N GLU A 257 -16.48 3.39 -4.25
CA GLU A 257 -16.81 4.71 -4.80
C GLU A 257 -17.61 5.56 -3.81
N ASP A 258 -17.14 6.79 -3.58
CA ASP A 258 -17.96 7.84 -2.98
C ASP A 258 -18.95 8.40 -4.02
N LYS A 259 -20.23 8.02 -3.89
CA LYS A 259 -21.31 8.44 -4.80
C LYS A 259 -21.99 9.76 -4.38
N GLU A 260 -21.70 10.26 -3.17
CA GLU A 260 -22.51 11.35 -2.59
C GLU A 260 -22.01 12.75 -2.94
N THR A 261 -20.77 12.94 -3.35
CA THR A 261 -20.23 14.28 -3.54
C THR A 261 -19.66 14.53 -4.94
N GLY A 262 -20.50 15.06 -5.82
CA GLY A 262 -20.06 15.70 -7.09
C GLY A 262 -19.37 17.06 -6.88
N SER A 263 -19.03 17.47 -5.67
CA SER A 263 -18.39 18.75 -5.33
C SER A 263 -17.01 18.55 -4.72
N PRO A 264 -16.01 19.36 -5.06
CA PRO A 264 -14.71 19.32 -4.40
C PRO A 264 -14.85 19.58 -2.89
N ARG A 265 -14.07 18.85 -2.08
CA ARG A 265 -13.99 19.12 -0.65
C ARG A 265 -13.45 20.55 -0.45
N PRO A 266 -14.04 21.38 0.41
CA PRO A 266 -13.42 22.67 0.72
C PRO A 266 -12.02 22.42 1.27
N ALA A 267 -11.05 23.20 0.80
CA ALA A 267 -9.68 23.13 1.31
C ALA A 267 -9.72 23.20 2.84
N ALA A 268 -9.06 22.26 3.51
CA ALA A 268 -8.91 22.29 4.95
C ALA A 268 -8.20 23.61 5.30
N ASP A 269 -8.85 24.45 6.10
CA ASP A 269 -8.22 25.64 6.65
C ASP A 269 -6.98 25.19 7.43
N SER A 270 -5.82 25.54 6.89
CA SER A 270 -4.55 25.33 7.58
C SER A 270 -4.52 26.18 8.85
N PRO A 271 -4.10 25.62 10.01
CA PRO A 271 -3.95 26.36 11.26
C PRO A 271 -2.84 27.39 11.22
#